data_297ec1b9b3c312a18ada98127e9dd0aa
#
_entry.id   297ec1b9b3c312a18ada98127e9dd0aa
#
_cell.length_a   1.000
_cell.length_b   1.000
_cell.length_c   1.000
_cell.angle_alpha   90.00
_cell.angle_beta   90.00
_cell.angle_gamma   90.00
#
_symmetry.space_group_name_H-M   'P 1'
#
loop_
_entity.id
_entity.type
_entity.pdbx_description
1 polymer ?
#
loop_
_entity_poly.entity_id
_entity_poly.type
_entity_poly.pdbx_seq_one_letter_code
_entity_poly.pdbx_strand_id
1 'polypeptide(L)'
;MCTILYSRPITTTVTEAMHWERGIHYMSTNLFEVNIPIPPDAGGKPNWEIVKKSWKDMMNISAEFNAAKKYPCDLAMESRLMAGSDLLLAPQHGNHWTQSIEISGSPLVPREIWEEFKVSKYLEVEEGVIFYLKI
;
A
#
# COMPACT_ATOMS: atom_id res chain seq x y z
N MET A 1 -10.73 -13.57 13.59
CA MET A 1 -11.61 -12.81 14.50
C MET A 1 -11.26 -11.35 14.30
N CYS A 2 -12.08 -10.56 13.60
CA CYS A 2 -11.79 -9.18 13.31
C CYS A 2 -12.26 -8.35 14.51
N THR A 3 -11.33 -7.78 15.25
CA THR A 3 -11.67 -6.89 16.36
C THR A 3 -12.02 -5.52 15.79
N ILE A 4 -13.30 -5.21 15.70
CA ILE A 4 -13.75 -3.86 15.37
C ILE A 4 -13.41 -2.97 16.57
N LEU A 5 -12.38 -2.15 16.43
CA LEU A 5 -12.11 -1.10 17.38
C LEU A 5 -13.21 -0.04 17.25
N TYR A 6 -14.12 -0.01 18.18
CA TYR A 6 -15.09 1.08 18.29
C TYR A 6 -14.34 2.37 18.60
N SER A 7 -14.17 3.22 17.59
CA SER A 7 -13.72 4.58 17.83
C SER A 7 -14.84 5.35 18.51
N ARG A 8 -14.65 5.71 19.76
CA ARG A 8 -15.52 6.70 20.41
C ARG A 8 -15.21 8.08 19.80
N PRO A 9 -16.21 8.91 19.49
CA PRO A 9 -15.92 10.28 19.10
C PRO A 9 -15.16 10.97 20.22
N ILE A 10 -13.99 11.47 19.91
CA ILE A 10 -13.11 12.18 20.84
C ILE A 10 -13.16 13.65 20.45
N THR A 11 -13.51 14.52 21.39
CA THR A 11 -13.35 15.96 21.21
C THR A 11 -11.95 16.35 21.67
N THR A 12 -11.15 16.86 20.74
CA THR A 12 -9.77 17.23 21.02
C THR A 12 -9.37 18.46 20.19
N THR A 13 -8.19 19.00 20.43
CA THR A 13 -7.66 20.09 19.62
C THR A 13 -7.27 19.59 18.24
N VAL A 14 -7.23 20.46 17.22
CA VAL A 14 -6.80 20.12 15.87
C VAL A 14 -5.38 19.52 15.89
N THR A 15 -4.50 20.07 16.71
CA THR A 15 -3.11 19.58 16.84
C THR A 15 -3.06 18.17 17.42
N GLU A 16 -3.85 17.87 18.41
CA GLU A 16 -3.93 16.52 18.99
C GLU A 16 -4.58 15.55 18.02
N ALA A 17 -5.63 15.96 17.31
CA ALA A 17 -6.26 15.14 16.28
C ALA A 17 -5.29 14.79 15.16
N MET A 18 -4.43 15.69 14.71
CA MET A 18 -3.39 15.44 13.71
C MET A 18 -2.27 14.52 14.23
N HIS A 19 -2.15 14.36 15.53
CA HIS A 19 -1.11 13.54 16.17
C HIS A 19 -1.68 12.36 16.96
N TRP A 20 -2.95 12.08 16.78
CA TRP A 20 -3.65 11.03 17.52
C TRP A 20 -2.97 9.66 17.36
N GLU A 21 -2.34 9.42 16.20
CA GLU A 21 -1.58 8.20 15.93
C GLU A 21 -0.27 8.09 16.73
N ARG A 22 0.15 9.13 17.43
CA ARG A 22 1.38 9.07 18.25
C ARG A 22 1.31 7.99 19.36
N GLY A 23 0.12 7.55 19.76
CA GLY A 23 -0.05 6.41 20.64
C GLY A 23 0.30 5.05 20.04
N ILE A 24 0.44 4.97 18.71
CA ILE A 24 0.83 3.76 17.97
C ILE A 24 2.36 3.59 17.90
N HIS A 25 3.13 4.49 18.48
CA HIS A 25 4.61 4.45 18.49
C HIS A 25 5.23 3.19 19.10
N TYR A 26 4.42 2.33 19.72
CA TYR A 26 4.88 1.06 20.31
C TYR A 26 4.71 -0.13 19.38
N MET A 27 4.08 0.03 18.22
CA MET A 27 3.96 -1.04 17.24
C MET A 27 4.99 -0.84 16.12
N SER A 28 6.07 -1.61 16.18
CA SER A 28 6.91 -1.82 15.00
C SER A 28 6.06 -2.52 13.93
N THR A 29 6.09 -2.05 12.70
CA THR A 29 5.40 -2.68 11.56
C THR A 29 6.37 -2.88 10.42
N ASN A 30 6.24 -4.00 9.73
CA ASN A 30 6.84 -4.17 8.42
C ASN A 30 5.96 -3.42 7.42
N LEU A 31 6.55 -2.52 6.65
CA LEU A 31 5.85 -1.73 5.65
C LEU A 31 6.45 -1.98 4.27
N PHE A 32 5.57 -2.13 3.29
CA PHE A 32 5.94 -2.23 1.88
C PHE A 32 4.96 -1.37 1.06
N GLU A 33 5.50 -0.51 0.20
CA GLU A 33 4.70 0.35 -0.67
C GLU A 33 5.11 0.15 -2.12
N VAL A 34 4.12 0.01 -2.98
CA VAL A 34 4.28 -0.05 -4.44
C VAL A 34 3.58 1.13 -5.06
N ASN A 35 4.29 1.90 -5.87
CA ASN A 35 3.77 3.04 -6.60
C ASN A 35 3.69 2.70 -8.10
N ILE A 36 2.48 2.66 -8.64
CA ILE A 36 2.19 2.25 -10.02
C ILE A 36 1.75 3.48 -10.80
N PRO A 37 2.50 3.89 -11.85
CA PRO A 37 2.06 4.92 -12.75
C PRO A 37 0.77 4.50 -13.47
N ILE A 38 -0.25 5.36 -13.43
CA ILE A 38 -1.53 5.12 -14.09
C ILE A 38 -1.65 6.12 -15.24
N PRO A 39 -1.63 5.66 -16.49
CA PRO A 39 -1.85 6.55 -17.62
C PRO A 39 -3.29 7.09 -17.62
N PRO A 40 -3.52 8.26 -18.20
CA PRO A 40 -4.86 8.76 -18.40
C PRO A 40 -5.62 7.92 -19.44
N ASP A 41 -6.93 7.85 -19.29
CA ASP A 41 -7.83 7.37 -20.34
C ASP A 41 -8.01 8.45 -21.44
N ALA A 42 -8.83 8.16 -22.44
CA ALA A 42 -9.12 9.09 -23.54
C ALA A 42 -9.79 10.40 -23.06
N GLY A 43 -10.35 10.42 -21.87
CA GLY A 43 -10.98 11.59 -21.24
C GLY A 43 -10.07 12.31 -20.23
N GLY A 44 -8.79 11.92 -20.11
CA GLY A 44 -7.83 12.50 -19.15
C GLY A 44 -8.04 12.02 -17.71
N LYS A 45 -8.93 11.07 -17.48
CA LYS A 45 -9.17 10.46 -16.16
C LYS A 45 -8.22 9.28 -15.93
N PRO A 46 -8.05 8.82 -14.67
CA PRO A 46 -7.24 7.62 -14.42
C PRO A 46 -7.79 6.42 -15.19
N ASN A 47 -6.91 5.62 -15.79
CA ASN A 47 -7.32 4.36 -16.39
C ASN A 47 -7.71 3.36 -15.29
N TRP A 48 -9.00 3.29 -15.02
CA TRP A 48 -9.58 2.47 -13.95
C TRP A 48 -9.39 0.97 -14.14
N GLU A 49 -9.19 0.49 -15.37
CA GLU A 49 -8.94 -0.93 -15.61
C GLU A 49 -7.56 -1.33 -15.07
N ILE A 50 -6.55 -0.46 -15.23
CA ILE A 50 -5.21 -0.68 -14.65
C ILE A 50 -5.29 -0.62 -13.13
N VAL A 51 -6.00 0.37 -12.57
CA VAL A 51 -6.20 0.51 -11.11
C VAL A 51 -6.83 -0.74 -10.52
N LYS A 52 -7.89 -1.25 -11.14
CA LYS A 52 -8.57 -2.48 -10.68
C LYS A 52 -7.69 -3.72 -10.84
N LYS A 53 -6.99 -3.82 -11.99
CA LYS A 53 -6.10 -4.96 -12.26
C LYS A 53 -5.00 -5.05 -11.21
N SER A 54 -4.26 -3.98 -10.98
CA SER A 54 -3.15 -3.96 -10.02
C SER A 54 -3.60 -4.29 -8.59
N TRP A 55 -4.76 -3.75 -8.18
CA TRP A 55 -5.34 -4.10 -6.89
C TRP A 55 -5.72 -5.58 -6.80
N LYS A 56 -6.35 -6.10 -7.85
CA LYS A 56 -6.73 -7.52 -7.92
C LYS A 56 -5.50 -8.44 -7.89
N ASP A 57 -4.45 -8.09 -8.62
CA ASP A 57 -3.21 -8.87 -8.64
C ASP A 57 -2.58 -8.91 -7.24
N MET A 58 -2.57 -7.78 -6.52
CA MET A 58 -2.10 -7.73 -5.14
C MET A 58 -2.93 -8.61 -4.20
N MET A 59 -4.24 -8.57 -4.34
CA MET A 59 -5.15 -9.42 -3.56
C MET A 59 -4.93 -10.91 -3.85
N ASN A 60 -4.73 -11.28 -5.12
CA ASN A 60 -4.47 -12.66 -5.52
C ASN A 60 -3.18 -13.20 -4.89
N ILE A 61 -2.09 -12.43 -4.94
CA ILE A 61 -0.82 -12.83 -4.31
C ILE A 61 -0.99 -13.00 -2.80
N SER A 62 -1.65 -12.06 -2.14
CA SER A 62 -1.94 -12.22 -0.72
C SER A 62 -2.76 -13.49 -0.44
N ALA A 63 -3.72 -13.82 -1.30
CA ALA A 63 -4.51 -15.03 -1.18
C ALA A 63 -3.67 -16.31 -1.37
N GLU A 64 -2.73 -16.32 -2.30
CA GLU A 64 -1.80 -17.44 -2.52
C GLU A 64 -0.93 -17.69 -1.30
N PHE A 65 -0.36 -16.63 -0.72
CA PHE A 65 0.39 -16.75 0.53
C PHE A 65 -0.47 -17.26 1.69
N ASN A 66 -1.70 -16.77 1.80
CA ASN A 66 -2.64 -17.23 2.83
C ASN A 66 -3.01 -18.71 2.64
N ALA A 67 -3.20 -19.16 1.40
CA ALA A 67 -3.45 -20.58 1.09
C ALA A 67 -2.26 -21.46 1.48
N ALA A 68 -1.03 -20.94 1.39
CA ALA A 68 0.19 -21.60 1.86
C ALA A 68 0.40 -21.46 3.38
N LYS A 69 -0.59 -20.91 4.13
CA LYS A 69 -0.52 -20.60 5.58
C LYS A 69 0.63 -19.63 5.94
N LYS A 70 1.03 -18.82 4.99
CA LYS A 70 1.91 -17.67 5.17
C LYS A 70 1.02 -16.43 5.19
N TYR A 71 1.22 -15.53 6.13
CA TYR A 71 0.35 -14.35 6.31
C TYR A 71 1.19 -13.07 6.33
N PRO A 72 1.77 -12.64 5.18
CA PRO A 72 2.62 -11.46 5.14
C PRO A 72 1.85 -10.17 5.45
N CYS A 73 0.57 -10.12 5.09
CA CYS A 73 -0.30 -8.95 5.27
C CYS A 73 -1.30 -9.21 6.40
N ASP A 74 -0.80 -9.37 7.63
CA ASP A 74 -1.65 -9.68 8.79
C ASP A 74 -2.23 -8.43 9.48
N LEU A 75 -1.85 -7.23 9.06
CA LEU A 75 -2.40 -5.96 9.57
C LEU A 75 -3.33 -5.30 8.56
N ALA A 76 -2.78 -4.64 7.54
CA ALA A 76 -3.57 -3.87 6.60
C ALA A 76 -3.00 -3.87 5.18
N MET A 77 -3.89 -3.68 4.22
CA MET A 77 -3.56 -3.36 2.85
C MET A 77 -4.40 -2.15 2.44
N GLU A 78 -3.76 -1.12 1.93
CA GLU A 78 -4.41 0.12 1.53
C GLU A 78 -4.06 0.46 0.09
N SER A 79 -5.00 1.03 -0.66
CA SER A 79 -4.74 1.57 -1.99
C SER A 79 -5.20 3.02 -2.06
N ARG A 80 -4.30 3.88 -2.53
CA ARG A 80 -4.55 5.30 -2.75
C ARG A 80 -4.32 5.63 -4.22
N LEU A 81 -5.21 6.42 -4.81
CA LEU A 81 -5.01 6.99 -6.14
C LEU A 81 -4.72 8.48 -5.98
N MET A 82 -3.57 8.90 -6.50
CA MET A 82 -3.09 10.27 -6.39
C MET A 82 -2.91 10.90 -7.76
N ALA A 83 -3.24 12.17 -7.89
CA ALA A 83 -2.87 12.96 -9.07
C ALA A 83 -1.34 13.15 -9.13
N GLY A 84 -0.84 13.44 -10.33
CA GLY A 84 0.56 13.74 -10.55
C GLY A 84 1.05 14.95 -9.76
N SER A 85 2.35 15.07 -9.64
CA SER A 85 3.01 16.16 -8.90
C SER A 85 4.29 16.59 -9.61
N ASP A 86 4.57 17.88 -9.56
CA ASP A 86 5.83 18.45 -10.03
C ASP A 86 6.94 18.44 -8.95
N LEU A 87 6.61 17.98 -7.74
CA LEU A 87 7.57 17.87 -6.64
C LEU A 87 8.52 16.69 -6.88
N LEU A 88 9.82 16.95 -7.03
CA LEU A 88 10.85 15.97 -7.39
C LEU A 88 10.90 14.73 -6.47
N LEU A 89 10.58 14.89 -5.19
CA LEU A 89 10.64 13.78 -4.22
C LEU A 89 9.27 13.12 -3.99
N ALA A 90 8.22 13.54 -4.71
CA ALA A 90 6.92 12.93 -4.59
C ALA A 90 6.89 11.60 -5.38
N PRO A 91 6.33 10.51 -4.83
CA PRO A 91 6.19 9.23 -5.53
C PRO A 91 5.45 9.35 -6.86
N GLN A 92 4.58 10.35 -7.00
CA GLN A 92 3.78 10.66 -8.19
C GLN A 92 4.46 11.66 -9.15
N HIS A 93 5.75 12.02 -8.92
CA HIS A 93 6.46 12.97 -9.79
C HIS A 93 6.51 12.47 -11.24
N GLY A 94 6.15 13.33 -12.17
CA GLY A 94 6.16 13.03 -13.60
C GLY A 94 5.06 12.10 -14.12
N ASN A 95 4.19 11.61 -13.25
CA ASN A 95 3.05 10.78 -13.63
C ASN A 95 1.80 11.65 -13.81
N HIS A 96 0.84 11.21 -14.63
CA HIS A 96 -0.52 11.80 -14.63
C HIS A 96 -1.27 11.41 -13.37
N TRP A 97 -1.23 10.12 -13.05
CA TRP A 97 -1.81 9.54 -11.86
C TRP A 97 -0.87 8.47 -11.31
N THR A 98 -0.93 8.24 -10.02
CA THR A 98 -0.18 7.16 -9.38
C THR A 98 -1.09 6.43 -8.41
N GLN A 99 -1.15 5.11 -8.54
CA GLN A 99 -1.74 4.27 -7.52
C GLN A 99 -0.66 3.82 -6.57
N SER A 100 -0.78 4.18 -5.31
CA SER A 100 0.02 3.63 -4.22
C SER A 100 -0.73 2.46 -3.59
N ILE A 101 -0.07 1.33 -3.44
CA ILE A 101 -0.57 0.18 -2.68
C ILE A 101 0.40 -0.02 -1.52
N GLU A 102 -0.10 0.23 -0.32
CA GLU A 102 0.63 0.06 0.92
C GLU A 102 0.20 -1.23 1.61
N ILE A 103 1.16 -2.01 2.06
CA ILE A 103 0.95 -3.29 2.72
C ILE A 103 1.70 -3.26 4.03
N SER A 104 1.01 -3.58 5.10
CA SER A 104 1.60 -3.65 6.43
C SER A 104 1.46 -5.04 7.04
N GLY A 105 2.54 -5.49 7.63
CA GLY A 105 2.61 -6.71 8.41
C GLY A 105 3.11 -6.44 9.82
N SER A 106 2.67 -7.24 10.79
CA SER A 106 3.17 -7.16 12.15
C SER A 106 4.62 -7.64 12.25
N PRO A 107 5.35 -7.26 13.30
CA PRO A 107 6.69 -7.77 13.54
C PRO A 107 6.72 -9.28 13.84
N LEU A 108 5.54 -9.91 14.00
CA LEU A 108 5.41 -11.36 14.19
C LEU A 108 5.51 -12.14 12.88
N VAL A 109 5.38 -11.46 11.73
CA VAL A 109 5.60 -12.08 10.43
C VAL A 109 7.06 -12.47 10.30
N PRO A 110 7.40 -13.76 10.08
CA PRO A 110 8.77 -14.17 9.86
C PRO A 110 9.42 -13.39 8.72
N ARG A 111 10.66 -12.96 8.93
CA ARG A 111 11.39 -12.15 7.96
C ARG A 111 11.48 -12.81 6.59
N GLU A 112 11.65 -14.11 6.55
CA GLU A 112 11.76 -14.89 5.32
C GLU A 112 10.47 -14.84 4.51
N ILE A 113 9.31 -14.92 5.17
CA ILE A 113 8.00 -14.79 4.52
C ILE A 113 7.81 -13.37 3.97
N TRP A 114 8.22 -12.36 4.73
CA TRP A 114 8.13 -10.97 4.32
C TRP A 114 9.01 -10.67 3.11
N GLU A 115 10.26 -11.16 3.11
CA GLU A 115 11.18 -10.99 1.97
C GLU A 115 10.67 -11.75 0.74
N GLU A 116 10.20 -13.00 0.89
CA GLU A 116 9.61 -13.78 -0.22
C GLU A 116 8.42 -13.05 -0.83
N PHE A 117 7.55 -12.49 -0.01
CA PHE A 117 6.39 -11.72 -0.46
C PHE A 117 6.79 -10.47 -1.26
N LYS A 118 7.80 -9.73 -0.80
CA LYS A 118 8.31 -8.57 -1.56
C LYS A 118 8.88 -8.96 -2.91
N VAL A 119 9.66 -10.03 -2.97
CA VAL A 119 10.32 -10.49 -4.22
C VAL A 119 9.32 -11.02 -5.21
N SER A 120 8.26 -11.72 -4.78
CA SER A 120 7.25 -12.29 -5.68
C SER A 120 6.55 -11.22 -6.54
N LYS A 121 6.64 -9.95 -6.16
CA LYS A 121 6.08 -8.81 -6.88
C LYS A 121 6.99 -8.24 -7.96
N TYR A 122 8.31 -8.37 -7.81
CA TYR A 122 9.23 -7.79 -8.81
C TYR A 122 9.27 -8.54 -10.14
N LEU A 123 8.80 -9.80 -10.15
CA LEU A 123 8.95 -10.69 -11.29
C LEU A 123 7.77 -10.64 -12.29
N GLU A 124 6.64 -10.05 -11.94
CA GLU A 124 5.44 -10.07 -12.79
C GLU A 124 5.09 -8.75 -13.46
N VAL A 125 5.90 -7.70 -13.27
CA VAL A 125 5.60 -6.41 -13.88
C VAL A 125 6.33 -6.28 -15.20
N GLU A 126 5.53 -6.36 -16.29
CA GLU A 126 5.96 -6.05 -17.65
C GLU A 126 6.62 -4.65 -17.73
N GLU A 127 7.58 -4.51 -18.66
CA GLU A 127 8.40 -3.34 -18.90
C GLU A 127 7.63 -2.00 -18.76
N GLY A 128 8.05 -1.16 -17.82
CA GLY A 128 7.58 0.22 -17.72
C GLY A 128 7.11 0.69 -16.33
N VAL A 129 7.06 -0.18 -15.33
CA VAL A 129 6.68 0.22 -13.98
C VAL A 129 7.92 0.43 -13.11
N ILE A 130 8.16 1.66 -12.70
CA ILE A 130 9.25 2.02 -11.79
C ILE A 130 8.74 1.86 -10.36
N PHE A 131 9.33 0.94 -9.61
CA PHE A 131 9.04 0.77 -8.20
C PHE A 131 9.93 1.66 -7.36
N TYR A 132 9.34 2.47 -6.51
CA TYR A 132 10.05 3.13 -5.42
C TYR A 132 9.82 2.31 -4.15
N LEU A 133 10.85 1.60 -3.71
CA LEU A 133 10.86 0.96 -2.40
C LEU A 133 11.22 2.04 -1.36
N LYS A 134 10.29 2.33 -0.46
CA LYS A 134 10.60 3.09 0.75
C LYS A 134 10.84 2.07 1.87
N ILE A 135 12.10 1.93 2.26
CA ILE A 135 12.54 1.17 3.43
C ILE A 135 12.32 2.02 4.67
#